data_36d43305285ff922733915b618f70f5c
#
_entry.id   36d43305285ff922733915b618f70f5c
#
_cell.length_a   1.000
_cell.length_b   1.000
_cell.length_c   1.000
_cell.angle_alpha   90.00
_cell.angle_beta   90.00
_cell.angle_gamma   90.00
#
_symmetry.space_group_name_H-M   'P 1'
#
loop_
_entity.id
_entity.type
_entity.pdbx_description
1 polymer ?
#
loop_
_entity_poly.entity_id
_entity_poly.type
_entity_poly.pdbx_seq_one_letter_code
_entity_poly.pdbx_strand_id
1 'polypeptide(L)'
;MRYLLLPLAVFFLCQCGAPQPPVCRSLPFGARGAVEPVMETARRNWGILADPRKKQEWPAAEAEYNRAVAILFDKLRCGGGDWEPQASALGTAISAPDKFHENPNDQDAVFPATEVRMRSSERHKASQGVGVPAVGWKATSPVGVPRPKFRPPNGQARSLTVTLDFSQAVPRWRFAKRWITENTDIGANGHRLAADWSAPIDFFWYMCELDDLRIQNVLIPERFTEETGLYFLQPYDPGKIPIVMVHGLVSSPDAYRDILNDLSPEPWFRENYQVWLYNYPTGTPWLYNAMRFRQIMGEAGDYARSKGDDRTLENMVILSHSMGGLLTRTAVTDPGTKLYDAHFRIPFAKLGPSLSPEGRELIREGLLYKPLTDPKRVVFMAVPHRGSPMANFRGTALLSNLIRLPKTLTIGLLDAAAKSLTDSLEDNVAAEKVRLPTALSSLSPSSSGFRGLNQLPLPGGISFHSIMGDKGHGDTPESSDGVVPYWSSHIEPVESELIIPANHAVPNHPYAATEVRRILFLHLEKEGMLRTGKSGGARAARQGYEAGGMD
;
A
#
# COMPACT_ATOMS: atom_id res chain seq x y z
N MET A 1 35.23 -6.35 41.46
CA MET A 1 34.90 -7.53 40.69
C MET A 1 33.48 -7.97 41.03
N ARG A 2 32.51 -7.62 40.25
CA ARG A 2 31.17 -8.24 40.20
C ARG A 2 30.74 -8.23 38.73
N TYR A 3 30.79 -9.40 38.12
CA TYR A 3 30.37 -9.65 36.75
C TYR A 3 28.85 -9.57 36.67
N LEU A 4 28.30 -8.61 35.94
CA LEU A 4 26.93 -8.63 35.49
C LEU A 4 26.86 -9.49 34.22
N LEU A 5 26.39 -10.71 34.37
CA LEU A 5 25.99 -11.59 33.29
C LEU A 5 24.67 -11.06 32.70
N LEU A 6 24.73 -10.50 31.48
CA LEU A 6 23.55 -10.35 30.66
C LEU A 6 23.10 -11.76 30.18
N PRO A 7 21.84 -12.12 30.31
CA PRO A 7 21.35 -13.35 29.71
C PRO A 7 21.37 -13.20 28.19
N LEU A 8 22.12 -14.07 27.50
CA LEU A 8 21.95 -14.35 26.09
C LEU A 8 20.49 -14.84 25.90
N ALA A 9 19.66 -14.00 25.33
CA ALA A 9 18.38 -14.46 24.80
C ALA A 9 18.66 -15.37 23.61
N VAL A 10 18.60 -16.67 23.87
CA VAL A 10 18.57 -17.71 22.83
C VAL A 10 17.27 -17.48 22.06
N PHE A 11 17.38 -16.86 20.89
CA PHE A 11 16.30 -16.85 19.93
C PHE A 11 16.06 -18.30 19.49
N PHE A 12 15.05 -18.92 20.07
CA PHE A 12 14.40 -20.07 19.45
C PHE A 12 13.89 -19.57 18.09
N LEU A 13 14.58 -19.95 17.02
CA LEU A 13 14.01 -19.93 15.68
C LEU A 13 12.86 -20.94 15.69
N CYS A 14 11.68 -20.49 16.07
CA CYS A 14 10.46 -21.16 15.66
C CYS A 14 10.49 -21.11 14.13
N GLN A 15 10.75 -22.23 13.49
CA GLN A 15 10.42 -22.47 12.10
C GLN A 15 8.89 -22.50 12.00
N CYS A 16 8.24 -21.35 12.15
CA CYS A 16 6.91 -21.18 11.62
C CYS A 16 7.06 -21.32 10.11
N GLY A 17 6.47 -22.37 9.52
CA GLY A 17 6.46 -22.52 8.06
C GLY A 17 5.92 -21.25 7.41
N ALA A 18 6.39 -20.93 6.20
CA ALA A 18 5.93 -19.78 5.44
C ALA A 18 4.39 -19.73 5.43
N PRO A 19 3.77 -18.53 5.52
CA PRO A 19 2.32 -18.41 5.52
C PRO A 19 1.74 -19.07 4.29
N GLN A 20 0.65 -19.79 4.49
CA GLN A 20 -0.02 -20.56 3.44
C GLN A 20 -1.49 -20.13 3.36
N PRO A 21 -2.07 -20.17 2.16
CA PRO A 21 -3.51 -20.04 2.02
C PRO A 21 -4.25 -21.08 2.88
N PRO A 22 -5.48 -20.78 3.34
CA PRO A 22 -6.28 -21.73 4.08
C PRO A 22 -6.43 -23.04 3.32
N VAL A 23 -5.99 -24.12 3.94
CA VAL A 23 -6.17 -25.47 3.40
C VAL A 23 -7.59 -25.92 3.69
N CYS A 24 -8.23 -26.50 2.70
CA CYS A 24 -9.55 -27.09 2.89
C CYS A 24 -9.50 -28.11 4.04
N ARG A 25 -10.17 -27.80 5.12
CA ARG A 25 -10.36 -28.79 6.21
C ARG A 25 -11.30 -29.84 5.68
N SER A 26 -10.85 -31.10 5.62
CA SER A 26 -11.74 -32.21 5.31
C SER A 26 -12.98 -32.10 6.19
N LEU A 27 -14.15 -31.88 5.55
CA LEU A 27 -15.40 -31.83 6.28
C LEU A 27 -15.52 -33.15 7.09
N PRO A 28 -15.92 -33.13 8.38
CA PRO A 28 -16.13 -34.34 9.13
C PRO A 28 -17.00 -35.31 8.34
N PHE A 29 -16.73 -36.61 8.43
CA PHE A 29 -17.37 -37.65 7.62
C PHE A 29 -18.91 -37.60 7.61
N GLY A 30 -19.55 -36.99 8.63
CA GLY A 30 -20.99 -36.74 8.75
C GLY A 30 -21.51 -35.48 8.03
N ALA A 31 -20.63 -34.52 7.64
CA ALA A 31 -21.01 -33.32 6.91
C ALA A 31 -21.02 -33.52 5.36
N ARG A 32 -20.82 -34.76 4.88
CA ARG A 32 -21.08 -35.17 3.50
C ARG A 32 -22.60 -35.37 3.26
N GLY A 33 -23.43 -34.46 3.82
CA GLY A 33 -24.86 -34.42 3.50
C GLY A 33 -25.04 -34.43 2.00
N ALA A 34 -26.08 -35.10 1.53
CA ALA A 34 -26.38 -35.23 0.11
C ALA A 34 -26.27 -33.85 -0.58
N VAL A 35 -25.50 -33.76 -1.66
CA VAL A 35 -25.32 -32.54 -2.47
C VAL A 35 -26.68 -32.07 -3.00
N GLU A 36 -27.53 -33.02 -3.38
CA GLU A 36 -28.82 -32.79 -4.04
C GLU A 36 -29.78 -31.87 -3.24
N PRO A 37 -30.02 -32.06 -1.93
CA PRO A 37 -30.91 -31.14 -1.19
C PRO A 37 -30.38 -29.73 -1.08
N VAL A 38 -29.04 -29.56 -1.02
CA VAL A 38 -28.40 -28.23 -0.96
C VAL A 38 -28.47 -27.55 -2.33
N MET A 39 -28.26 -28.32 -3.40
CA MET A 39 -28.39 -27.85 -4.80
C MET A 39 -29.82 -27.40 -5.08
N GLU A 40 -30.81 -28.17 -4.65
CA GLU A 40 -32.23 -27.84 -4.81
C GLU A 40 -32.61 -26.58 -4.01
N THR A 41 -32.05 -26.42 -2.81
CA THR A 41 -32.23 -25.20 -2.03
C THR A 41 -31.64 -23.99 -2.75
N ALA A 42 -30.44 -24.09 -3.29
CA ALA A 42 -29.82 -23.02 -4.10
C ALA A 42 -30.66 -22.68 -5.33
N ARG A 43 -31.12 -23.70 -6.07
CA ARG A 43 -31.93 -23.55 -7.28
C ARG A 43 -33.27 -22.87 -6.99
N ARG A 44 -33.99 -23.33 -5.98
CA ARG A 44 -35.30 -22.76 -5.57
C ARG A 44 -35.16 -21.28 -5.21
N ASN A 45 -34.18 -20.92 -4.39
CA ASN A 45 -33.98 -19.55 -3.96
C ASN A 45 -33.46 -18.66 -5.10
N TRP A 46 -32.61 -19.19 -6.00
CA TRP A 46 -32.24 -18.49 -7.24
C TRP A 46 -33.49 -18.16 -8.08
N GLY A 47 -34.44 -19.10 -8.20
CA GLY A 47 -35.71 -18.86 -8.89
C GLY A 47 -36.60 -17.79 -8.24
N ILE A 48 -36.56 -17.66 -6.91
CA ILE A 48 -37.25 -16.56 -6.21
C ILE A 48 -36.57 -15.22 -6.53
N LEU A 49 -35.25 -15.16 -6.52
CA LEU A 49 -34.47 -13.94 -6.85
C LEU A 49 -34.67 -13.55 -8.33
N ALA A 50 -34.88 -14.51 -9.21
CA ALA A 50 -35.14 -14.25 -10.63
C ALA A 50 -36.55 -13.72 -10.93
N ASP A 51 -37.52 -13.87 -10.01
CA ASP A 51 -38.92 -13.45 -10.19
C ASP A 51 -39.17 -12.06 -9.57
N PRO A 52 -39.37 -11.00 -10.37
CA PRO A 52 -39.61 -9.65 -9.85
C PRO A 52 -40.91 -9.52 -9.05
N ARG A 53 -41.87 -10.45 -9.23
CA ARG A 53 -43.13 -10.47 -8.47
C ARG A 53 -42.93 -10.91 -7.03
N LYS A 54 -41.81 -11.61 -6.74
CA LYS A 54 -41.44 -12.13 -5.41
C LYS A 54 -40.47 -11.22 -4.65
N LYS A 55 -40.37 -9.95 -5.02
CA LYS A 55 -39.40 -9.01 -4.45
C LYS A 55 -39.43 -8.92 -2.92
N GLN A 56 -40.56 -9.15 -2.30
CA GLN A 56 -40.70 -9.17 -0.84
C GLN A 56 -40.02 -10.41 -0.19
N GLU A 57 -39.87 -11.49 -0.94
CA GLU A 57 -39.21 -12.72 -0.48
C GLU A 57 -37.69 -12.68 -0.71
N TRP A 58 -37.17 -11.72 -1.52
CA TRP A 58 -35.76 -11.67 -1.89
C TRP A 58 -34.79 -11.68 -0.71
N PRO A 59 -34.97 -10.93 0.40
CA PRO A 59 -34.00 -10.95 1.50
C PRO A 59 -33.85 -12.35 2.13
N ALA A 60 -34.95 -13.07 2.31
CA ALA A 60 -34.92 -14.44 2.84
C ALA A 60 -34.32 -15.43 1.82
N ALA A 61 -34.70 -15.30 0.56
CA ALA A 61 -34.16 -16.14 -0.52
C ALA A 61 -32.66 -15.90 -0.74
N GLU A 62 -32.16 -14.66 -0.63
CA GLU A 62 -30.75 -14.33 -0.70
C GLU A 62 -29.96 -15.02 0.42
N ALA A 63 -30.43 -14.96 1.66
CA ALA A 63 -29.77 -15.59 2.79
C ALA A 63 -29.69 -17.13 2.62
N GLU A 64 -30.78 -17.77 2.21
CA GLU A 64 -30.81 -19.22 1.98
C GLU A 64 -29.96 -19.64 0.75
N TYR A 65 -30.01 -18.85 -0.34
CA TYR A 65 -29.17 -19.06 -1.51
C TYR A 65 -27.69 -18.97 -1.15
N ASN A 66 -27.27 -17.89 -0.46
CA ASN A 66 -25.88 -17.68 -0.05
C ASN A 66 -25.36 -18.81 0.84
N ARG A 67 -26.19 -19.28 1.79
CA ARG A 67 -25.85 -20.42 2.66
C ARG A 67 -25.66 -21.71 1.87
N ALA A 68 -26.56 -21.99 0.93
CA ALA A 68 -26.47 -23.18 0.10
C ALA A 68 -25.24 -23.12 -0.83
N VAL A 69 -25.01 -21.97 -1.47
CA VAL A 69 -23.83 -21.74 -2.34
C VAL A 69 -22.53 -21.87 -1.55
N ALA A 70 -22.47 -21.37 -0.30
CA ALA A 70 -21.28 -21.53 0.54
C ALA A 70 -20.93 -23.01 0.80
N ILE A 71 -21.93 -23.83 1.13
CA ILE A 71 -21.74 -25.28 1.33
C ILE A 71 -21.26 -25.96 0.04
N LEU A 72 -21.87 -25.62 -1.10
CA LEU A 72 -21.49 -26.18 -2.40
C LEU A 72 -20.10 -25.72 -2.84
N PHE A 73 -19.74 -24.45 -2.57
CA PHE A 73 -18.43 -23.91 -2.85
C PHE A 73 -17.33 -24.60 -2.02
N ASP A 74 -17.59 -24.90 -0.75
CA ASP A 74 -16.65 -25.68 0.07
C ASP A 74 -16.44 -27.09 -0.50
N LYS A 75 -17.50 -27.74 -0.99
CA LYS A 75 -17.38 -29.05 -1.66
C LYS A 75 -16.60 -28.95 -2.97
N LEU A 76 -16.84 -27.90 -3.76
CA LEU A 76 -16.15 -27.65 -5.03
C LEU A 76 -14.63 -27.50 -4.81
N ARG A 77 -14.22 -26.63 -3.92
CA ARG A 77 -12.79 -26.33 -3.68
C ARG A 77 -12.02 -27.43 -2.96
N CYS A 78 -12.71 -28.24 -2.15
CA CYS A 78 -12.08 -29.31 -1.37
C CYS A 78 -11.79 -30.58 -2.17
N GLY A 79 -12.20 -30.64 -3.43
CA GLY A 79 -11.87 -31.74 -4.33
C GLY A 79 -10.39 -31.80 -4.71
N GLY A 80 -9.71 -30.64 -4.67
CA GLY A 80 -8.30 -30.47 -5.06
C GLY A 80 -8.07 -30.52 -6.57
N GLY A 81 -6.99 -29.90 -7.06
CA GLY A 81 -6.66 -29.85 -8.49
C GLY A 81 -7.53 -28.85 -9.27
N ASP A 82 -7.71 -29.14 -10.55
CA ASP A 82 -8.47 -28.29 -11.47
C ASP A 82 -9.95 -28.20 -11.09
N TRP A 83 -10.54 -27.04 -11.30
CA TRP A 83 -11.91 -26.72 -10.90
C TRP A 83 -12.98 -27.40 -11.74
N GLU A 84 -12.72 -27.65 -13.04
CA GLU A 84 -13.69 -28.24 -13.96
C GLU A 84 -14.09 -29.68 -13.59
N PRO A 85 -13.16 -30.61 -13.26
CA PRO A 85 -13.53 -31.95 -12.78
C PRO A 85 -14.36 -31.91 -11.51
N GLN A 86 -14.03 -30.99 -10.58
CA GLN A 86 -14.76 -30.85 -9.33
C GLN A 86 -16.18 -30.31 -9.55
N ALA A 87 -16.34 -29.33 -10.45
CA ALA A 87 -17.64 -28.82 -10.85
C ALA A 87 -18.48 -29.92 -11.50
N SER A 88 -17.91 -30.70 -12.42
CA SER A 88 -18.58 -31.80 -13.07
C SER A 88 -19.07 -32.87 -12.08
N ALA A 89 -18.27 -33.19 -11.07
CA ALA A 89 -18.65 -34.12 -10.00
C ALA A 89 -19.84 -33.63 -9.15
N LEU A 90 -20.10 -32.32 -9.13
CA LEU A 90 -21.27 -31.69 -8.52
C LEU A 90 -22.45 -31.50 -9.49
N GLY A 91 -22.36 -31.97 -10.75
CA GLY A 91 -23.35 -31.73 -11.77
C GLY A 91 -23.43 -30.27 -12.25
N THR A 92 -22.33 -29.53 -12.11
CA THR A 92 -22.20 -28.11 -12.46
C THR A 92 -21.05 -27.90 -13.45
N ALA A 93 -20.83 -26.66 -13.90
CA ALA A 93 -19.70 -26.28 -14.74
C ALA A 93 -19.10 -24.95 -14.29
N ILE A 94 -17.85 -24.67 -14.65
CA ILE A 94 -17.26 -23.35 -14.49
C ILE A 94 -17.67 -22.47 -15.68
N SER A 95 -18.05 -21.22 -15.41
CA SER A 95 -18.30 -20.25 -16.49
C SER A 95 -16.97 -19.86 -17.15
N ALA A 96 -16.99 -19.67 -18.46
CA ALA A 96 -15.87 -19.08 -19.16
C ALA A 96 -15.54 -17.69 -18.56
N PRO A 97 -14.26 -17.35 -18.41
CA PRO A 97 -13.87 -16.03 -17.90
C PRO A 97 -14.27 -14.94 -18.90
N ASP A 98 -14.58 -13.77 -18.35
CA ASP A 98 -14.90 -12.58 -19.12
C ASP A 98 -14.33 -11.32 -18.44
N LYS A 99 -14.75 -10.13 -18.90
CA LYS A 99 -14.35 -8.87 -18.27
C LYS A 99 -14.67 -8.83 -16.77
N PHE A 100 -15.80 -9.41 -16.34
CA PHE A 100 -16.35 -9.30 -15.00
C PHE A 100 -16.07 -10.52 -14.10
N HIS A 101 -15.68 -11.65 -14.70
CA HIS A 101 -15.47 -12.91 -14.01
C HIS A 101 -14.06 -13.46 -14.22
N GLU A 102 -13.48 -14.00 -13.17
CA GLU A 102 -12.19 -14.69 -13.19
C GLU A 102 -12.35 -16.15 -13.58
N ASN A 103 -11.28 -16.73 -14.17
CA ASN A 103 -11.09 -18.17 -14.16
C ASN A 103 -10.47 -18.56 -12.81
N PRO A 104 -11.10 -19.41 -11.99
CA PRO A 104 -10.51 -19.81 -10.71
C PRO A 104 -9.19 -20.58 -10.87
N ASN A 105 -8.93 -21.23 -12.01
CA ASN A 105 -7.65 -21.88 -12.31
C ASN A 105 -6.48 -20.88 -12.50
N ASP A 106 -6.75 -19.60 -12.71
CA ASP A 106 -5.71 -18.57 -12.76
C ASP A 106 -5.22 -18.18 -11.37
N GLN A 107 -5.92 -18.61 -10.31
CA GLN A 107 -5.55 -18.42 -8.93
C GLN A 107 -4.90 -19.69 -8.37
N ASP A 108 -3.94 -19.54 -7.45
CA ASP A 108 -3.34 -20.69 -6.76
C ASP A 108 -4.22 -21.15 -5.58
N ALA A 109 -5.08 -20.28 -5.09
CA ALA A 109 -6.13 -20.61 -4.13
C ALA A 109 -7.34 -19.66 -4.27
N VAL A 110 -8.55 -20.20 -4.09
CA VAL A 110 -9.77 -19.41 -3.89
C VAL A 110 -10.51 -19.99 -2.69
N PHE A 111 -10.82 -19.17 -1.69
CA PHE A 111 -11.42 -19.61 -0.44
C PHE A 111 -12.37 -18.54 0.12
N PRO A 112 -13.36 -18.94 0.97
CA PRO A 112 -14.29 -18.00 1.59
C PRO A 112 -13.56 -16.93 2.40
N ALA A 113 -14.02 -15.69 2.32
CA ALA A 113 -13.47 -14.56 3.08
C ALA A 113 -13.53 -14.82 4.61
N THR A 114 -14.51 -15.61 5.07
CA THR A 114 -14.68 -16.00 6.48
C THR A 114 -13.54 -16.86 7.04
N GLU A 115 -12.68 -17.42 6.18
CA GLU A 115 -11.49 -18.17 6.62
C GLU A 115 -10.28 -17.30 6.87
N VAL A 116 -10.34 -16.03 6.49
CA VAL A 116 -9.27 -15.08 6.78
C VAL A 116 -9.32 -14.65 8.23
N ARG A 117 -8.19 -14.76 8.92
CA ARG A 117 -8.05 -14.20 10.27
C ARG A 117 -7.96 -12.68 10.19
N MET A 118 -9.05 -12.02 10.57
CA MET A 118 -9.10 -10.56 10.62
C MET A 118 -8.21 -10.01 11.74
N ARG A 119 -7.41 -8.99 11.46
CA ARG A 119 -6.59 -8.31 12.47
C ARG A 119 -7.38 -7.36 13.35
N SER A 120 -8.42 -6.72 12.80
CA SER A 120 -9.30 -5.82 13.54
C SER A 120 -10.76 -6.10 13.17
N SER A 121 -11.54 -6.59 14.12
CA SER A 121 -12.99 -6.78 13.95
C SER A 121 -13.74 -5.44 13.92
N GLU A 122 -13.21 -4.39 14.56
CA GLU A 122 -13.87 -3.08 14.69
C GLU A 122 -13.98 -2.32 13.38
N ARG A 123 -13.07 -2.58 12.43
CA ARG A 123 -13.02 -1.93 11.12
C ARG A 123 -13.34 -2.86 9.97
N HIS A 124 -13.96 -4.00 10.25
CA HIS A 124 -14.35 -4.93 9.21
C HIS A 124 -15.37 -4.31 8.25
N LYS A 125 -15.06 -4.31 6.97
CA LYS A 125 -15.89 -3.77 5.90
C LYS A 125 -16.40 -4.90 5.01
N ALA A 126 -17.70 -5.09 5.03
CA ALA A 126 -18.39 -6.03 4.17
C ALA A 126 -19.65 -5.39 3.57
N SER A 127 -20.12 -5.93 2.46
CA SER A 127 -21.36 -5.51 1.81
C SER A 127 -22.27 -6.71 1.66
N GLN A 128 -23.52 -6.57 2.07
CA GLN A 128 -24.55 -7.59 1.85
C GLN A 128 -24.93 -7.66 0.37
N GLY A 129 -25.40 -8.81 -0.05
CA GLY A 129 -25.84 -9.09 -1.40
C GLY A 129 -25.77 -10.58 -1.73
N VAL A 130 -25.94 -10.89 -3.00
CA VAL A 130 -25.97 -12.27 -3.51
C VAL A 130 -24.56 -12.82 -3.64
N GLY A 131 -24.40 -14.09 -3.26
CA GLY A 131 -23.18 -14.87 -3.42
C GLY A 131 -22.33 -14.94 -2.16
N VAL A 132 -21.21 -15.65 -2.24
CA VAL A 132 -20.25 -15.90 -1.18
C VAL A 132 -19.02 -15.03 -1.38
N PRO A 133 -18.73 -14.08 -0.47
CA PRO A 133 -17.46 -13.35 -0.50
C PRO A 133 -16.28 -14.31 -0.39
N ALA A 134 -15.31 -14.15 -1.28
CA ALA A 134 -14.13 -15.00 -1.35
C ALA A 134 -12.85 -14.19 -1.61
N VAL A 135 -11.72 -14.78 -1.24
CA VAL A 135 -10.39 -14.28 -1.56
C VAL A 135 -9.77 -15.19 -2.62
N GLY A 136 -9.40 -14.60 -3.75
CA GLY A 136 -8.52 -15.22 -4.74
C GLY A 136 -7.07 -14.87 -4.41
N TRP A 137 -6.21 -15.87 -4.36
CA TRP A 137 -4.77 -15.68 -4.13
C TRP A 137 -3.97 -16.16 -5.34
N LYS A 138 -3.12 -15.28 -5.85
CA LYS A 138 -2.12 -15.62 -6.87
C LYS A 138 -0.74 -15.36 -6.31
N ALA A 139 -0.02 -16.42 -5.97
CA ALA A 139 1.37 -16.34 -5.55
C ALA A 139 2.25 -15.75 -6.65
N THR A 140 3.35 -15.16 -6.25
CA THR A 140 4.39 -14.77 -7.20
C THR A 140 5.11 -16.00 -7.73
N SER A 141 5.68 -15.89 -8.92
CA SER A 141 6.36 -16.99 -9.63
C SER A 141 7.26 -17.81 -8.71
N PRO A 142 7.36 -19.14 -8.93
CA PRO A 142 8.27 -20.01 -8.19
C PRO A 142 9.71 -19.50 -8.21
N VAL A 143 10.51 -19.93 -7.24
CA VAL A 143 11.94 -19.61 -7.17
C VAL A 143 12.63 -19.97 -8.49
N GLY A 144 13.38 -19.02 -9.06
CA GLY A 144 14.07 -19.19 -10.34
C GLY A 144 13.29 -18.75 -11.59
N VAL A 145 12.01 -18.38 -11.44
CA VAL A 145 11.23 -17.77 -12.53
C VAL A 145 11.22 -16.26 -12.35
N PRO A 146 11.56 -15.44 -13.38
CA PRO A 146 11.53 -13.99 -13.25
C PRO A 146 10.16 -13.49 -12.79
N ARG A 147 10.15 -12.70 -11.72
CA ARG A 147 8.93 -12.05 -11.23
C ARG A 147 8.48 -10.98 -12.21
N PRO A 148 7.19 -10.92 -12.58
CA PRO A 148 6.68 -9.79 -13.33
C PRO A 148 6.98 -8.47 -12.61
N LYS A 149 7.46 -7.48 -13.37
CA LYS A 149 7.80 -6.16 -12.84
C LYS A 149 6.59 -5.59 -12.07
N PHE A 150 6.82 -4.97 -10.93
CA PHE A 150 5.82 -4.38 -10.04
C PHE A 150 4.81 -5.35 -9.38
N ARG A 151 4.95 -6.67 -9.54
CA ARG A 151 4.15 -7.62 -8.76
C ARG A 151 4.72 -7.71 -7.33
N PRO A 152 3.88 -7.71 -6.27
CA PRO A 152 4.36 -7.93 -4.89
C PRO A 152 5.13 -9.25 -4.76
N PRO A 153 6.16 -9.32 -3.89
CA PRO A 153 7.04 -10.50 -3.78
C PRO A 153 6.29 -11.79 -3.48
N ASN A 154 5.31 -11.75 -2.60
CA ASN A 154 4.60 -12.93 -2.11
C ASN A 154 3.37 -13.28 -2.94
N GLY A 155 2.79 -12.34 -3.64
CA GLY A 155 1.61 -12.54 -4.49
C GLY A 155 0.60 -11.41 -4.39
N GLN A 156 -0.59 -11.67 -4.94
CA GLN A 156 -1.71 -10.71 -4.96
C GLN A 156 -2.96 -11.38 -4.41
N ALA A 157 -3.64 -10.72 -3.47
CA ALA A 157 -4.96 -11.09 -3.00
C ALA A 157 -6.03 -10.28 -3.74
N ARG A 158 -7.14 -10.93 -4.08
CA ARG A 158 -8.24 -10.33 -4.84
C ARG A 158 -9.57 -10.57 -4.16
N SER A 159 -10.41 -9.54 -4.11
CA SER A 159 -11.80 -9.68 -3.65
C SER A 159 -12.64 -10.29 -4.77
N LEU A 160 -13.27 -11.42 -4.47
CA LEU A 160 -14.17 -12.14 -5.37
C LEU A 160 -15.53 -12.33 -4.71
N THR A 161 -16.56 -12.58 -5.53
CA THR A 161 -17.82 -13.13 -5.06
C THR A 161 -18.15 -14.36 -5.90
N VAL A 162 -18.40 -15.46 -5.22
CA VAL A 162 -18.74 -16.74 -5.86
C VAL A 162 -20.25 -16.88 -5.91
N THR A 163 -20.78 -17.13 -7.07
CA THR A 163 -22.21 -17.40 -7.31
C THR A 163 -22.40 -18.67 -8.13
N LEU A 164 -23.56 -19.30 -8.00
CA LEU A 164 -24.00 -20.43 -8.82
C LEU A 164 -25.22 -20.02 -9.65
N ASP A 165 -25.03 -19.90 -10.93
CA ASP A 165 -26.06 -19.44 -11.88
C ASP A 165 -26.86 -20.62 -12.44
N PHE A 166 -28.19 -20.57 -12.27
CA PHE A 166 -29.14 -21.59 -12.72
C PHE A 166 -29.90 -21.20 -13.99
N SER A 167 -29.45 -20.23 -14.74
CA SER A 167 -30.09 -19.81 -16.00
C SER A 167 -30.01 -20.85 -17.12
N GLN A 168 -29.12 -21.83 -16.99
CA GLN A 168 -28.91 -22.90 -17.95
C GLN A 168 -29.24 -24.28 -17.33
N ALA A 169 -29.41 -25.29 -18.18
CA ALA A 169 -29.70 -26.66 -17.74
C ALA A 169 -28.62 -27.21 -16.80
N VAL A 170 -27.35 -26.92 -17.05
CA VAL A 170 -26.22 -27.21 -16.17
C VAL A 170 -25.87 -25.93 -15.44
N PRO A 171 -26.01 -25.87 -14.07
CA PRO A 171 -25.68 -24.70 -13.30
C PRO A 171 -24.20 -24.33 -13.43
N ARG A 172 -23.89 -23.02 -13.42
CA ARG A 172 -22.54 -22.53 -13.66
C ARG A 172 -22.00 -21.69 -12.51
N TRP A 173 -20.81 -22.03 -12.08
CA TRP A 173 -20.06 -21.24 -11.12
C TRP A 173 -19.52 -19.97 -11.79
N ARG A 174 -19.70 -18.84 -11.13
CA ARG A 174 -19.15 -17.54 -11.53
C ARG A 174 -18.32 -16.95 -10.38
N PHE A 175 -17.13 -16.43 -10.71
CA PHE A 175 -16.19 -15.81 -9.79
C PHE A 175 -16.09 -14.33 -10.14
N ALA A 176 -17.00 -13.52 -9.59
CA ALA A 176 -17.13 -12.10 -9.93
C ALA A 176 -15.99 -11.27 -9.36
N LYS A 177 -15.35 -10.45 -10.19
CA LYS A 177 -14.26 -9.51 -9.85
C LYS A 177 -14.81 -8.28 -9.14
N ARG A 178 -14.64 -8.18 -7.82
CA ARG A 178 -15.25 -7.10 -7.03
C ARG A 178 -14.63 -5.71 -7.25
N TRP A 179 -13.46 -5.63 -7.87
CA TRP A 179 -12.85 -4.34 -8.21
C TRP A 179 -13.39 -3.71 -9.51
N ILE A 180 -14.25 -4.41 -10.25
CA ILE A 180 -14.90 -3.93 -11.49
C ILE A 180 -16.40 -4.16 -11.55
N THR A 181 -17.00 -5.01 -10.72
CA THR A 181 -18.44 -5.25 -10.77
C THR A 181 -19.09 -5.20 -9.39
N GLU A 182 -20.21 -4.49 -9.32
CA GLU A 182 -21.02 -4.34 -8.10
C GLU A 182 -22.23 -5.28 -8.10
N ASN A 183 -22.74 -5.60 -9.26
CA ASN A 183 -24.00 -6.30 -9.40
C ASN A 183 -23.85 -7.54 -10.30
N THR A 184 -24.79 -8.45 -10.17
CA THR A 184 -25.00 -9.57 -11.07
C THR A 184 -26.46 -9.62 -11.49
N ASP A 185 -26.73 -10.11 -12.68
CA ASP A 185 -28.09 -10.34 -13.13
C ASP A 185 -28.52 -11.75 -12.73
N ILE A 186 -29.69 -11.87 -12.09
CA ILE A 186 -30.38 -13.12 -11.82
C ILE A 186 -31.72 -13.05 -12.54
N GLY A 187 -31.85 -13.82 -13.63
CA GLY A 187 -32.93 -13.61 -14.57
C GLY A 187 -32.82 -12.22 -15.24
N ALA A 188 -33.88 -11.43 -15.18
CA ALA A 188 -33.91 -10.05 -15.69
C ALA A 188 -33.63 -8.99 -14.60
N ASN A 189 -33.29 -9.42 -13.37
CA ASN A 189 -33.17 -8.54 -12.22
C ASN A 189 -31.70 -8.34 -11.82
N GLY A 190 -31.28 -7.09 -11.67
CA GLY A 190 -29.97 -6.75 -11.10
C GLY A 190 -29.97 -6.91 -9.58
N HIS A 191 -29.05 -7.72 -9.07
CA HIS A 191 -28.82 -7.91 -7.65
C HIS A 191 -27.41 -7.45 -7.25
N ARG A 192 -27.29 -6.77 -6.10
CA ARG A 192 -25.97 -6.43 -5.56
C ARG A 192 -25.24 -7.71 -5.16
N LEU A 193 -23.97 -7.78 -5.50
CA LEU A 193 -23.09 -8.88 -5.05
C LEU A 193 -22.63 -8.65 -3.61
N ALA A 194 -22.63 -9.69 -2.80
CA ALA A 194 -21.97 -9.68 -1.51
C ALA A 194 -20.46 -9.41 -1.68
N ALA A 195 -19.85 -8.77 -0.71
CA ALA A 195 -18.40 -8.57 -0.71
C ALA A 195 -17.84 -8.54 0.71
N ASP A 196 -16.61 -8.99 0.86
CA ASP A 196 -15.75 -8.69 1.98
C ASP A 196 -14.56 -7.88 1.45
N TRP A 197 -14.43 -6.64 1.94
CA TRP A 197 -13.40 -5.72 1.48
C TRP A 197 -12.15 -5.80 2.33
N SER A 198 -12.30 -6.24 3.59
CA SER A 198 -11.21 -6.37 4.56
C SER A 198 -10.40 -7.66 4.37
N ALA A 199 -11.07 -8.76 4.07
CA ALA A 199 -10.43 -10.06 4.01
C ALA A 199 -9.28 -10.14 2.98
N PRO A 200 -9.40 -9.64 1.74
CA PRO A 200 -8.28 -9.65 0.80
C PRO A 200 -7.09 -8.81 1.28
N ILE A 201 -7.36 -7.68 1.95
CA ILE A 201 -6.34 -6.78 2.49
C ILE A 201 -5.60 -7.47 3.64
N ASP A 202 -6.34 -8.01 4.63
CA ASP A 202 -5.74 -8.70 5.76
C ASP A 202 -4.98 -9.96 5.35
N PHE A 203 -5.50 -10.70 4.38
CA PHE A 203 -4.82 -11.87 3.84
C PHE A 203 -3.53 -11.51 3.09
N PHE A 204 -3.55 -10.45 2.28
CA PHE A 204 -2.35 -9.94 1.62
C PHE A 204 -1.25 -9.61 2.64
N TRP A 205 -1.57 -8.88 3.71
CA TRP A 205 -0.60 -8.54 4.76
C TRP A 205 -0.14 -9.75 5.55
N TYR A 206 -1.03 -10.71 5.80
CA TYR A 206 -0.65 -11.98 6.43
C TYR A 206 0.41 -12.73 5.59
N MET A 207 0.22 -12.81 4.27
CA MET A 207 1.15 -13.46 3.37
C MET A 207 2.47 -12.70 3.19
N CYS A 208 2.52 -11.40 3.51
CA CYS A 208 3.73 -10.59 3.45
C CYS A 208 4.63 -10.71 4.68
N GLU A 209 4.18 -11.28 5.81
CA GLU A 209 4.92 -11.44 7.09
C GLU A 209 5.65 -10.17 7.59
N LEU A 210 5.11 -8.99 7.29
CA LEU A 210 5.83 -7.72 7.50
C LEU A 210 6.03 -7.33 8.97
N ASP A 211 5.21 -7.86 9.90
CA ASP A 211 5.26 -7.43 11.31
C ASP A 211 6.59 -7.76 11.99
N ASP A 212 7.12 -8.96 11.74
CA ASP A 212 8.36 -9.42 12.38
C ASP A 212 9.63 -8.82 11.75
N LEU A 213 9.51 -8.22 10.57
CA LEU A 213 10.64 -7.75 9.79
C LEU A 213 10.93 -6.25 9.93
N ARG A 214 10.02 -5.46 10.52
CA ARG A 214 10.15 -3.98 10.60
C ARG A 214 11.42 -3.52 11.30
N ILE A 215 11.76 -4.13 12.44
CA ILE A 215 12.99 -3.81 13.20
C ILE A 215 14.23 -4.27 12.43
N GLN A 216 14.18 -5.46 11.81
CA GLN A 216 15.28 -5.99 11.01
C GLN A 216 15.54 -5.10 9.78
N ASN A 217 14.51 -4.56 9.15
CA ASN A 217 14.60 -3.63 8.03
C ASN A 217 15.38 -2.35 8.38
N VAL A 218 15.27 -1.88 9.63
CA VAL A 218 16.07 -0.75 10.12
C VAL A 218 17.52 -1.16 10.40
N LEU A 219 17.72 -2.30 11.07
CA LEU A 219 19.06 -2.70 11.56
C LEU A 219 19.93 -3.31 10.47
N ILE A 220 19.34 -4.05 9.54
CA ILE A 220 20.04 -4.78 8.46
C ILE A 220 19.41 -4.44 7.10
N PRO A 221 19.45 -3.16 6.67
CA PRO A 221 18.81 -2.73 5.43
C PRO A 221 19.34 -3.42 4.18
N GLU A 222 20.60 -3.92 4.20
CA GLU A 222 21.21 -4.66 3.08
C GLU A 222 20.39 -5.91 2.72
N ARG A 223 19.84 -6.62 3.73
CA ARG A 223 19.02 -7.83 3.52
C ARG A 223 17.72 -7.53 2.76
N PHE A 224 17.20 -6.32 2.88
CA PHE A 224 15.92 -5.90 2.29
C PHE A 224 16.09 -5.08 1.01
N THR A 225 17.32 -4.93 0.51
CA THR A 225 17.57 -4.16 -0.72
C THR A 225 16.90 -4.81 -1.94
N GLU A 226 16.82 -6.14 -1.99
CA GLU A 226 16.15 -6.88 -3.07
C GLU A 226 14.62 -6.77 -3.01
N GLU A 227 14.07 -6.44 -1.84
CA GLU A 227 12.65 -6.21 -1.62
C GLU A 227 12.25 -4.73 -1.82
N THR A 228 13.23 -3.86 -2.10
CA THR A 228 12.96 -2.47 -2.44
C THR A 228 12.27 -2.40 -3.79
N GLY A 229 11.07 -1.83 -3.82
CA GLY A 229 10.31 -1.76 -5.05
C GLY A 229 8.98 -1.06 -4.92
N LEU A 230 8.37 -0.84 -6.06
CA LEU A 230 7.00 -0.39 -6.18
C LEU A 230 6.13 -1.59 -6.55
N TYR A 231 5.05 -1.80 -5.81
CA TYR A 231 4.19 -2.96 -5.95
C TYR A 231 2.75 -2.57 -6.22
N PHE A 232 2.21 -3.05 -7.33
CA PHE A 232 0.82 -2.83 -7.71
C PHE A 232 -0.06 -3.87 -7.01
N LEU A 233 -1.01 -3.42 -6.19
CA LEU A 233 -1.91 -4.32 -5.47
C LEU A 233 -2.88 -5.06 -6.40
N GLN A 234 -3.19 -4.48 -7.55
CA GLN A 234 -3.99 -5.07 -8.63
C GLN A 234 -3.19 -5.08 -9.93
N PRO A 235 -3.59 -5.86 -10.93
CA PRO A 235 -3.03 -5.73 -12.29
C PRO A 235 -3.14 -4.28 -12.76
N TYR A 236 -2.09 -3.79 -13.44
CA TYR A 236 -2.07 -2.43 -13.98
C TYR A 236 -3.26 -2.18 -14.90
N ASP A 237 -3.96 -1.09 -14.66
CA ASP A 237 -5.10 -0.62 -15.46
C ASP A 237 -4.80 0.79 -15.98
N PRO A 238 -4.54 0.97 -17.30
CA PRO A 238 -4.23 2.28 -17.88
C PRO A 238 -5.39 3.28 -17.76
N GLY A 239 -6.58 2.80 -17.40
CA GLY A 239 -7.73 3.67 -17.17
C GLY A 239 -7.85 4.21 -15.75
N LYS A 240 -6.93 3.92 -14.82
CA LYS A 240 -7.03 4.30 -13.41
C LYS A 240 -5.84 5.11 -12.94
N ILE A 241 -6.12 6.13 -12.15
CA ILE A 241 -5.12 7.02 -11.55
C ILE A 241 -4.29 6.25 -10.51
N PRO A 242 -2.95 6.27 -10.59
CA PRO A 242 -2.11 5.67 -9.56
C PRO A 242 -2.19 6.44 -8.23
N ILE A 243 -2.40 5.74 -7.13
CA ILE A 243 -2.16 6.23 -5.78
C ILE A 243 -0.90 5.54 -5.25
N VAL A 244 0.17 6.30 -5.06
CA VAL A 244 1.42 5.80 -4.51
C VAL A 244 1.44 6.02 -3.00
N MET A 245 1.66 4.94 -2.23
CA MET A 245 1.71 4.99 -0.78
C MET A 245 3.14 4.75 -0.28
N VAL A 246 3.69 5.73 0.46
CA VAL A 246 5.10 5.77 0.89
C VAL A 246 5.17 5.80 2.41
N HIS A 247 5.58 4.70 3.03
CA HIS A 247 5.60 4.53 4.48
C HIS A 247 6.77 5.26 5.18
N GLY A 248 6.75 5.28 6.51
CA GLY A 248 7.75 5.96 7.35
C GLY A 248 8.89 5.08 7.85
N LEU A 249 9.73 5.65 8.73
CA LEU A 249 10.80 4.94 9.45
C LEU A 249 10.19 3.89 10.41
N VAL A 250 10.85 2.74 10.56
CA VAL A 250 10.38 1.60 11.39
C VAL A 250 8.94 1.19 11.02
N SER A 251 8.63 1.27 9.74
CA SER A 251 7.30 1.00 9.21
C SER A 251 7.40 0.18 7.91
N SER A 252 6.28 -0.19 7.36
CA SER A 252 6.12 -0.92 6.11
C SER A 252 4.82 -0.46 5.43
N PRO A 253 4.55 -0.84 4.19
CA PRO A 253 3.36 -0.40 3.47
C PRO A 253 2.02 -0.73 4.14
N ASP A 254 1.98 -1.67 5.10
CA ASP A 254 0.79 -2.01 5.89
C ASP A 254 0.31 -0.87 6.81
N ALA A 255 1.10 0.18 7.01
CA ALA A 255 0.66 1.42 7.65
C ALA A 255 -0.58 2.04 6.98
N TYR A 256 -0.82 1.72 5.71
CA TYR A 256 -1.97 2.21 4.95
C TYR A 256 -3.17 1.25 4.94
N ARG A 257 -3.10 0.15 5.69
CA ARG A 257 -4.15 -0.87 5.72
C ARG A 257 -5.52 -0.28 6.06
N ASP A 258 -5.59 0.57 7.07
CA ASP A 258 -6.85 1.15 7.53
C ASP A 258 -7.45 2.12 6.50
N ILE A 259 -6.61 2.92 5.85
CA ILE A 259 -7.03 3.79 4.74
C ILE A 259 -7.55 2.95 3.56
N LEU A 260 -6.83 1.89 3.18
CA LEU A 260 -7.26 0.99 2.09
C LEU A 260 -8.57 0.30 2.44
N ASN A 261 -8.72 -0.11 3.70
CA ASN A 261 -9.92 -0.76 4.21
C ASN A 261 -11.14 0.16 4.14
N ASP A 262 -10.97 1.45 4.45
CA ASP A 262 -12.03 2.44 4.37
C ASP A 262 -12.36 2.87 2.92
N LEU A 263 -11.39 2.83 2.00
CA LEU A 263 -11.56 3.23 0.60
C LEU A 263 -12.09 2.08 -0.29
N SER A 264 -11.73 0.83 0.00
CA SER A 264 -12.05 -0.32 -0.85
C SER A 264 -13.56 -0.55 -1.07
N PRO A 265 -14.47 -0.26 -0.10
CA PRO A 265 -15.91 -0.35 -0.32
C PRO A 265 -16.48 0.68 -1.30
N GLU A 266 -15.74 1.76 -1.56
CA GLU A 266 -16.21 2.88 -2.36
C GLU A 266 -16.15 2.58 -3.87
N PRO A 267 -17.29 2.52 -4.60
CA PRO A 267 -17.29 2.25 -6.03
C PRO A 267 -16.46 3.26 -6.82
N TRP A 268 -16.62 4.57 -6.51
CA TRP A 268 -15.88 5.63 -7.20
C TRP A 268 -14.36 5.46 -7.03
N PHE A 269 -13.90 4.96 -5.87
CA PHE A 269 -12.46 4.69 -5.64
C PHE A 269 -11.97 3.55 -6.55
N ARG A 270 -12.69 2.43 -6.56
CA ARG A 270 -12.32 1.27 -7.38
C ARG A 270 -12.41 1.51 -8.89
N GLU A 271 -13.32 2.40 -9.32
CA GLU A 271 -13.50 2.75 -10.72
C GLU A 271 -12.41 3.69 -11.26
N ASN A 272 -11.86 4.56 -10.40
CA ASN A 272 -10.97 5.62 -10.83
C ASN A 272 -9.53 5.46 -10.39
N TYR A 273 -9.24 4.67 -9.34
CA TYR A 273 -7.92 4.57 -8.74
C TYR A 273 -7.34 3.16 -8.78
N GLN A 274 -6.01 3.08 -8.80
CA GLN A 274 -5.21 1.87 -8.57
C GLN A 274 -4.13 2.17 -7.55
N VAL A 275 -3.81 1.18 -6.69
CA VAL A 275 -2.92 1.36 -5.55
C VAL A 275 -1.53 0.80 -5.85
N TRP A 276 -0.51 1.63 -5.66
CA TRP A 276 0.90 1.30 -5.75
C TRP A 276 1.57 1.48 -4.39
N LEU A 277 2.18 0.44 -3.85
CA LEU A 277 2.86 0.44 -2.56
C LEU A 277 4.36 0.55 -2.77
N TYR A 278 5.01 1.56 -2.21
CA TYR A 278 6.45 1.65 -2.20
C TYR A 278 7.02 1.05 -0.91
N ASN A 279 7.83 -0.01 -1.06
CA ASN A 279 8.56 -0.65 0.02
C ASN A 279 10.05 -0.35 -0.09
N TYR A 280 10.70 -0.01 1.04
CA TYR A 280 12.12 0.33 1.06
C TYR A 280 12.77 0.08 2.43
N PRO A 281 14.10 -0.15 2.49
CA PRO A 281 14.83 -0.35 3.73
C PRO A 281 14.94 0.98 4.50
N THR A 282 14.24 1.07 5.62
CA THR A 282 14.12 2.33 6.36
C THR A 282 15.37 2.70 7.19
N GLY A 283 16.35 1.79 7.31
CA GLY A 283 17.62 2.06 8.01
C GLY A 283 18.62 2.91 7.22
N THR A 284 18.44 3.04 5.91
CA THR A 284 19.32 3.85 5.05
C THR A 284 18.98 5.35 5.15
N PRO A 285 19.93 6.27 4.86
CA PRO A 285 19.66 7.70 4.86
C PRO A 285 18.49 8.06 3.94
N TRP A 286 17.62 8.97 4.39
CA TRP A 286 16.42 9.32 3.63
C TRP A 286 16.71 9.90 2.24
N LEU A 287 17.81 10.63 2.04
CA LEU A 287 18.22 11.13 0.71
C LEU A 287 18.55 9.98 -0.26
N TYR A 288 19.17 8.91 0.22
CA TYR A 288 19.43 7.71 -0.59
C TYR A 288 18.11 7.03 -0.96
N ASN A 289 17.23 6.83 0.01
CA ASN A 289 15.90 6.28 -0.25
C ASN A 289 15.09 7.15 -1.21
N ALA A 290 15.21 8.49 -1.12
CA ALA A 290 14.57 9.42 -2.03
C ALA A 290 15.11 9.28 -3.47
N MET A 291 16.41 9.09 -3.64
CA MET A 291 17.00 8.77 -4.93
C MET A 291 16.43 7.49 -5.52
N ARG A 292 16.41 6.42 -4.73
CA ARG A 292 15.84 5.12 -5.15
C ARG A 292 14.35 5.23 -5.49
N PHE A 293 13.60 5.99 -4.68
CA PHE A 293 12.19 6.26 -4.95
C PHE A 293 11.99 6.90 -6.32
N ARG A 294 12.74 7.97 -6.65
CA ARG A 294 12.64 8.63 -7.95
C ARG A 294 12.97 7.69 -9.12
N GLN A 295 14.03 6.89 -8.99
CA GLN A 295 14.43 5.93 -10.02
C GLN A 295 13.31 4.90 -10.28
N ILE A 296 12.77 4.30 -9.24
CA ILE A 296 11.71 3.28 -9.35
C ILE A 296 10.40 3.91 -9.88
N MET A 297 10.08 5.14 -9.46
CA MET A 297 8.93 5.88 -10.00
C MET A 297 9.10 6.22 -11.48
N GLY A 298 10.30 6.58 -11.91
CA GLY A 298 10.62 6.77 -13.33
C GLY A 298 10.38 5.50 -14.14
N GLU A 299 10.88 4.36 -13.65
CA GLU A 299 10.65 3.06 -14.27
C GLU A 299 9.16 2.66 -14.32
N ALA A 300 8.38 3.02 -13.31
CA ALA A 300 6.95 2.78 -13.29
C ALA A 300 6.20 3.68 -14.28
N GLY A 301 6.63 4.94 -14.41
CA GLY A 301 6.13 5.87 -15.42
C GLY A 301 6.38 5.35 -16.84
N ASP A 302 7.61 4.89 -17.14
CA ASP A 302 7.95 4.31 -18.44
C ASP A 302 7.11 3.05 -18.73
N TYR A 303 6.91 2.21 -17.71
CA TYR A 303 6.04 1.04 -17.85
C TYR A 303 4.59 1.45 -18.15
N ALA A 304 4.03 2.43 -17.44
CA ALA A 304 2.68 2.93 -17.66
C ALA A 304 2.53 3.50 -19.08
N ARG A 305 3.46 4.37 -19.52
CA ARG A 305 3.48 4.92 -20.88
C ARG A 305 3.59 3.85 -21.95
N SER A 306 4.34 2.78 -21.70
CA SER A 306 4.41 1.64 -22.63
C SER A 306 3.06 0.92 -22.80
N LYS A 307 2.10 1.15 -21.88
CA LYS A 307 0.71 0.65 -21.95
C LYS A 307 -0.26 1.67 -22.55
N GLY A 308 0.24 2.82 -23.00
CA GLY A 308 -0.56 3.87 -23.62
C GLY A 308 -1.33 4.74 -22.62
N ASP A 309 -0.79 4.93 -21.40
CA ASP A 309 -1.41 5.75 -20.37
C ASP A 309 -0.53 6.96 -20.04
N ASP A 310 -0.95 8.13 -20.50
CA ASP A 310 -0.35 9.40 -20.11
C ASP A 310 -1.30 10.17 -19.17
N ARG A 311 -2.59 10.25 -19.51
CA ARG A 311 -3.54 11.09 -18.81
C ARG A 311 -3.77 10.69 -17.34
N THR A 312 -3.95 9.42 -17.05
CA THR A 312 -4.17 8.97 -15.66
C THR A 312 -2.88 9.00 -14.87
N LEU A 313 -1.75 8.75 -15.51
CA LEU A 313 -0.43 8.83 -14.90
C LEU A 313 -0.09 10.27 -14.46
N GLU A 314 -0.33 11.28 -15.33
CA GLU A 314 -0.11 12.70 -15.04
C GLU A 314 -1.05 13.28 -13.96
N ASN A 315 -2.04 12.47 -13.52
CA ASN A 315 -2.91 12.78 -12.41
C ASN A 315 -2.59 11.96 -11.14
N MET A 316 -1.40 11.40 -11.06
CA MET A 316 -0.93 10.59 -9.92
C MET A 316 -1.10 11.31 -8.60
N VAL A 317 -1.55 10.55 -7.58
CA VAL A 317 -1.63 11.01 -6.18
C VAL A 317 -0.58 10.28 -5.35
N ILE A 318 0.15 10.99 -4.50
CA ILE A 318 1.08 10.37 -3.55
C ILE A 318 0.57 10.61 -2.12
N LEU A 319 0.36 9.51 -1.36
CA LEU A 319 0.11 9.53 0.06
C LEU A 319 1.41 9.15 0.78
N SER A 320 1.91 9.98 1.66
CA SER A 320 3.20 9.73 2.30
C SER A 320 3.17 10.03 3.79
N HIS A 321 3.76 9.12 4.57
CA HIS A 321 3.80 9.20 6.02
C HIS A 321 5.23 9.38 6.53
N SER A 322 5.42 10.30 7.51
CA SER A 322 6.66 10.47 8.24
C SER A 322 7.88 10.64 7.31
N MET A 323 8.94 9.84 7.45
CA MET A 323 10.11 9.86 6.58
C MET A 323 9.76 9.67 5.09
N GLY A 324 8.72 8.90 4.77
CA GLY A 324 8.23 8.74 3.39
C GLY A 324 7.80 10.06 2.74
N GLY A 325 7.34 11.02 3.53
CA GLY A 325 7.03 12.37 3.06
C GLY A 325 8.27 13.17 2.64
N LEU A 326 9.43 12.91 3.24
CA LEU A 326 10.69 13.51 2.81
C LEU A 326 11.11 12.98 1.43
N LEU A 327 10.93 11.67 1.22
CA LEU A 327 11.16 11.04 -0.08
C LEU A 327 10.25 11.67 -1.15
N THR A 328 8.97 11.82 -0.81
CA THR A 328 7.98 12.43 -1.71
C THR A 328 8.29 13.91 -1.98
N ARG A 329 8.60 14.71 -0.93
CA ARG A 329 8.94 16.12 -1.10
C ARG A 329 10.13 16.31 -2.04
N THR A 330 11.21 15.53 -1.86
CA THR A 330 12.35 15.57 -2.77
C THR A 330 12.00 15.07 -4.17
N ALA A 331 11.10 14.11 -4.30
CA ALA A 331 10.73 13.60 -5.62
C ALA A 331 9.99 14.63 -6.48
N VAL A 332 9.30 15.60 -5.87
CA VAL A 332 8.50 16.61 -6.58
C VAL A 332 9.15 18.00 -6.61
N THR A 333 10.29 18.22 -5.94
CA THR A 333 10.97 19.54 -5.92
C THR A 333 12.26 19.52 -6.73
N ASP A 334 12.53 20.57 -7.50
CA ASP A 334 13.81 20.73 -8.19
C ASP A 334 14.88 21.26 -7.20
N PRO A 335 15.92 20.50 -6.92
CA PRO A 335 16.96 20.91 -5.99
C PRO A 335 17.88 22.01 -6.58
N GLY A 336 17.95 22.17 -7.89
CA GLY A 336 19.02 22.92 -8.52
C GLY A 336 20.38 22.44 -7.99
N THR A 337 21.13 23.32 -7.31
CA THR A 337 22.36 22.97 -6.59
C THR A 337 22.21 23.01 -5.06
N LYS A 338 21.08 23.44 -4.52
CA LYS A 338 20.91 23.74 -3.09
C LYS A 338 21.13 22.55 -2.16
N LEU A 339 20.68 21.35 -2.57
CA LEU A 339 20.96 20.12 -1.81
C LEU A 339 22.46 19.78 -1.87
N TYR A 340 23.09 19.94 -3.01
CA TYR A 340 24.52 19.73 -3.18
C TYR A 340 25.32 20.72 -2.33
N ASP A 341 25.05 22.03 -2.46
CA ASP A 341 25.75 23.10 -1.76
C ASP A 341 25.61 23.02 -0.23
N ALA A 342 24.52 22.41 0.27
CA ALA A 342 24.36 22.13 1.69
C ALA A 342 25.29 21.02 2.23
N HIS A 343 25.84 20.18 1.33
CA HIS A 343 26.73 19.08 1.68
C HIS A 343 28.19 19.36 1.33
N PHE A 344 28.44 20.05 0.22
CA PHE A 344 29.77 20.26 -0.36
C PHE A 344 30.04 21.74 -0.61
N ARG A 345 31.26 22.19 -0.29
CA ARG A 345 31.72 23.56 -0.57
C ARG A 345 32.31 23.71 -1.97
N ILE A 346 32.77 22.59 -2.54
CA ILE A 346 33.43 22.55 -3.85
C ILE A 346 32.36 22.34 -4.94
N PRO A 347 32.32 23.12 -5.99
CA PRO A 347 31.38 22.91 -7.09
C PRO A 347 31.52 21.50 -7.70
N PHE A 348 30.39 20.86 -8.04
CA PHE A 348 30.38 19.52 -8.60
C PHE A 348 31.22 19.35 -9.86
N ALA A 349 31.34 20.41 -10.69
CA ALA A 349 32.18 20.41 -11.86
C ALA A 349 33.66 20.14 -11.53
N LYS A 350 34.13 20.52 -10.34
CA LYS A 350 35.50 20.25 -9.86
C LYS A 350 35.59 18.92 -9.12
N LEU A 351 34.64 18.63 -8.21
CA LEU A 351 34.63 17.43 -7.40
C LEU A 351 34.30 16.16 -8.22
N GLY A 352 33.31 16.22 -9.09
CA GLY A 352 32.79 15.09 -9.85
C GLY A 352 33.83 14.28 -10.63
N PRO A 353 34.77 14.91 -11.36
CA PRO A 353 35.81 14.19 -12.08
C PRO A 353 36.77 13.38 -11.20
N SER A 354 36.96 13.77 -9.93
CA SER A 354 37.85 13.07 -8.98
C SER A 354 37.17 11.88 -8.27
N LEU A 355 35.85 11.75 -8.36
CA LEU A 355 35.09 10.70 -7.72
C LEU A 355 35.13 9.40 -8.53
N SER A 356 34.95 8.27 -7.83
CA SER A 356 34.59 6.99 -8.46
C SER A 356 33.28 7.11 -9.27
N PRO A 357 33.03 6.22 -10.25
CA PRO A 357 31.77 6.19 -10.95
C PRO A 357 30.55 6.11 -10.00
N GLU A 358 30.65 5.28 -8.96
CA GLU A 358 29.59 5.07 -7.95
C GLU A 358 29.37 6.32 -7.10
N GLY A 359 30.45 6.99 -6.64
CA GLY A 359 30.36 8.22 -5.86
C GLY A 359 29.78 9.36 -6.68
N ARG A 360 30.19 9.47 -7.94
CA ARG A 360 29.65 10.48 -8.88
C ARG A 360 28.16 10.28 -9.13
N GLU A 361 27.75 9.05 -9.38
CA GLU A 361 26.36 8.69 -9.60
C GLU A 361 25.51 8.99 -8.37
N LEU A 362 25.98 8.57 -7.18
CA LEU A 362 25.29 8.82 -5.92
C LEU A 362 25.04 10.32 -5.68
N ILE A 363 26.05 11.16 -5.93
CA ILE A 363 25.90 12.61 -5.75
C ILE A 363 24.98 13.19 -6.82
N ARG A 364 25.16 12.82 -8.09
CA ARG A 364 24.35 13.33 -9.17
C ARG A 364 22.87 13.00 -8.98
N GLU A 365 22.56 11.72 -8.80
CA GLU A 365 21.20 11.24 -8.66
C GLU A 365 20.58 11.54 -7.28
N GLY A 366 21.41 11.68 -6.25
CA GLY A 366 20.96 12.00 -4.89
C GLY A 366 20.70 13.47 -4.64
N LEU A 367 21.53 14.37 -5.23
CA LEU A 367 21.56 15.80 -4.87
C LEU A 367 21.35 16.79 -6.04
N LEU A 368 21.51 16.34 -7.29
CA LEU A 368 21.46 17.19 -8.51
C LEU A 368 20.43 16.68 -9.54
N TYR A 369 19.43 15.96 -9.07
CA TYR A 369 18.42 15.28 -9.88
C TYR A 369 17.39 16.23 -10.51
N LYS A 370 16.53 15.66 -11.35
CA LYS A 370 15.31 16.30 -11.82
C LYS A 370 14.09 15.72 -11.10
N PRO A 371 13.07 16.55 -10.77
CA PRO A 371 11.86 16.07 -10.12
C PRO A 371 11.00 15.22 -11.06
N LEU A 372 10.12 14.42 -10.44
CA LEU A 372 9.05 13.73 -11.16
C LEU A 372 8.00 14.73 -11.65
N THR A 373 7.44 14.48 -12.82
CA THR A 373 6.44 15.34 -13.47
C THR A 373 5.02 14.81 -13.38
N ASP A 374 4.87 13.51 -13.09
CA ASP A 374 3.57 12.83 -13.09
C ASP A 374 2.69 13.10 -11.84
N PRO A 375 3.25 13.36 -10.63
CA PRO A 375 2.43 13.65 -9.46
C PRO A 375 1.65 14.96 -9.60
N LYS A 376 0.33 14.89 -9.43
CA LYS A 376 -0.58 16.04 -9.47
C LYS A 376 -1.06 16.47 -8.09
N ARG A 377 -1.05 15.54 -7.13
CA ARG A 377 -1.48 15.77 -5.75
C ARG A 377 -0.63 14.99 -4.76
N VAL A 378 -0.33 15.61 -3.63
CA VAL A 378 0.45 15.00 -2.55
C VAL A 378 -0.24 15.22 -1.21
N VAL A 379 -0.36 14.16 -0.42
CA VAL A 379 -0.86 14.22 0.95
C VAL A 379 0.28 13.82 1.90
N PHE A 380 0.72 14.76 2.70
CA PHE A 380 1.69 14.55 3.76
C PHE A 380 0.99 14.18 5.07
N MET A 381 1.41 13.08 5.71
CA MET A 381 0.89 12.64 6.99
C MET A 381 2.03 12.62 8.01
N ALA A 382 1.98 13.48 9.02
CA ALA A 382 2.98 13.59 10.10
C ALA A 382 4.44 13.66 9.59
N VAL A 383 4.70 14.43 8.55
CA VAL A 383 6.01 14.51 7.87
C VAL A 383 6.94 15.48 8.60
N PRO A 384 8.16 15.09 8.98
CA PRO A 384 9.13 15.97 9.62
C PRO A 384 9.87 16.85 8.59
N HIS A 385 9.18 17.81 7.97
CA HIS A 385 9.74 18.66 6.91
C HIS A 385 10.98 19.46 7.33
N ARG A 386 11.15 19.68 8.65
CA ARG A 386 12.30 20.36 9.25
C ARG A 386 13.10 19.48 10.21
N GLY A 387 12.91 18.15 10.10
CA GLY A 387 13.54 17.16 10.98
C GLY A 387 12.76 16.89 12.26
N SER A 388 13.24 15.94 13.06
CA SER A 388 12.65 15.57 14.33
C SER A 388 13.68 15.70 15.47
N PRO A 389 13.35 16.39 16.58
CA PRO A 389 14.21 16.44 17.77
C PRO A 389 14.50 15.06 18.36
N MET A 390 13.61 14.09 18.16
CA MET A 390 13.80 12.70 18.60
C MET A 390 15.03 12.04 17.96
N ALA A 391 15.46 12.49 16.78
CA ALA A 391 16.68 12.00 16.13
C ALA A 391 17.96 12.31 16.95
N ASN A 392 17.92 13.29 17.85
CA ASN A 392 19.05 13.69 18.71
C ASN A 392 19.06 12.98 20.08
N PHE A 393 18.09 12.11 20.36
CA PHE A 393 18.02 11.42 21.64
C PHE A 393 19.18 10.43 21.79
N ARG A 394 19.78 10.35 23.00
CA ARG A 394 20.96 9.49 23.25
C ARG A 394 20.75 8.01 22.89
N GLY A 395 19.52 7.51 23.01
CA GLY A 395 19.16 6.14 22.62
C GLY A 395 19.20 5.90 21.10
N THR A 396 18.88 6.91 20.29
CA THR A 396 18.93 6.80 18.82
C THR A 396 20.36 6.74 18.28
N ALA A 397 21.32 7.40 18.97
CA ALA A 397 22.74 7.31 18.62
C ALA A 397 23.30 5.89 18.81
N LEU A 398 22.85 5.16 19.85
CA LEU A 398 23.21 3.76 20.06
C LEU A 398 22.64 2.84 18.93
N LEU A 399 21.37 3.06 18.56
CA LEU A 399 20.74 2.33 17.47
C LEU A 399 21.39 2.64 16.12
N SER A 400 21.78 3.89 15.87
CA SER A 400 22.49 4.29 14.64
C SER A 400 23.80 3.51 14.42
N ASN A 401 24.51 3.19 15.51
CA ASN A 401 25.76 2.41 15.43
C ASN A 401 25.53 0.92 15.10
N LEU A 402 24.30 0.41 15.22
CA LEU A 402 23.94 -0.97 14.89
C LEU A 402 23.47 -1.13 13.43
N ILE A 403 23.20 -0.03 12.73
CA ILE A 403 22.70 -0.06 11.35
C ILE A 403 23.86 -0.40 10.40
N ARG A 404 23.68 -1.44 9.59
CA ARG A 404 24.62 -1.85 8.55
C ARG A 404 24.15 -1.31 7.20
N LEU A 405 24.88 -0.33 6.67
CA LEU A 405 24.57 0.25 5.36
C LEU A 405 24.98 -0.69 4.21
N PRO A 406 24.25 -0.66 3.07
CA PRO A 406 24.65 -1.38 1.86
C PRO A 406 26.07 -1.01 1.42
N LYS A 407 26.84 -1.99 0.92
CA LYS A 407 28.26 -1.80 0.54
C LYS A 407 28.44 -0.73 -0.53
N THR A 408 27.58 -0.71 -1.54
CA THR A 408 27.63 0.29 -2.62
C THR A 408 27.43 1.70 -2.11
N LEU A 409 26.48 1.90 -1.19
CA LEU A 409 26.26 3.18 -0.53
C LEU A 409 27.46 3.58 0.33
N THR A 410 28.01 2.62 1.09
CA THR A 410 29.18 2.84 1.95
C THR A 410 30.40 3.29 1.13
N ILE A 411 30.71 2.62 0.02
CA ILE A 411 31.82 2.97 -0.87
C ILE A 411 31.63 4.37 -1.44
N GLY A 412 30.45 4.66 -2.02
CA GLY A 412 30.17 5.97 -2.62
C GLY A 412 30.23 7.11 -1.61
N LEU A 413 29.73 6.92 -0.39
CA LEU A 413 29.80 7.92 0.69
C LEU A 413 31.24 8.13 1.20
N LEU A 414 32.02 7.06 1.34
CA LEU A 414 33.42 7.15 1.78
C LEU A 414 34.28 7.85 0.72
N ASP A 415 34.09 7.54 -0.55
CA ASP A 415 34.78 8.19 -1.65
C ASP A 415 34.48 9.70 -1.70
N ALA A 416 33.19 10.07 -1.66
CA ALA A 416 32.77 11.46 -1.63
C ALA A 416 33.31 12.22 -0.41
N ALA A 417 33.31 11.58 0.76
CA ALA A 417 33.83 12.17 1.99
C ALA A 417 35.37 12.31 1.96
N ALA A 418 36.09 11.29 1.51
CA ALA A 418 37.56 11.33 1.43
C ALA A 418 38.05 12.43 0.47
N LYS A 419 37.40 12.58 -0.69
CA LYS A 419 37.74 13.62 -1.67
C LYS A 419 37.43 15.01 -1.16
N SER A 420 36.26 15.21 -0.51
CA SER A 420 35.91 16.48 0.13
C SER A 420 36.89 16.86 1.25
N LEU A 421 37.47 15.89 1.97
CA LEU A 421 38.45 16.13 3.03
C LEU A 421 39.84 16.48 2.46
N THR A 422 40.32 15.79 1.41
CA THR A 422 41.61 16.11 0.78
C THR A 422 41.65 17.55 0.26
N ASP A 423 40.56 17.99 -0.34
CA ASP A 423 40.47 19.37 -0.87
C ASP A 423 40.30 20.42 0.28
N SER A 424 39.73 20.01 1.45
CA SER A 424 39.63 20.85 2.64
C SER A 424 40.95 20.94 3.45
N LEU A 425 41.83 19.94 3.36
CA LEU A 425 43.16 19.96 4.00
C LEU A 425 44.12 20.95 3.33
N GLU A 426 43.93 21.25 2.06
CA GLU A 426 44.66 22.36 1.39
C GLU A 426 44.26 23.73 1.97
N ASP A 427 43.07 23.83 2.60
CA ASP A 427 42.52 25.07 3.24
C ASP A 427 42.68 25.11 4.76
N ASN A 428 43.47 24.24 5.41
CA ASN A 428 43.70 24.18 6.87
C ASN A 428 42.43 24.00 7.75
N VAL A 429 41.42 23.30 7.28
CA VAL A 429 40.22 22.96 8.08
C VAL A 429 40.44 21.61 8.78
N ALA A 430 40.27 21.59 10.12
CA ALA A 430 40.43 20.39 10.94
C ALA A 430 39.52 19.24 10.43
N ALA A 431 40.13 18.08 10.17
CA ALA A 431 39.43 16.88 9.71
C ALA A 431 38.48 16.37 10.81
N GLU A 432 37.21 16.67 10.69
CA GLU A 432 36.17 16.06 11.51
C GLU A 432 36.01 14.59 11.11
N LYS A 433 35.96 13.68 12.10
CA LYS A 433 35.82 12.23 11.84
C LYS A 433 34.58 12.00 10.97
N VAL A 434 34.79 11.51 9.75
CA VAL A 434 33.71 11.17 8.82
C VAL A 434 32.87 10.05 9.43
N ARG A 435 31.67 10.38 9.87
CA ARG A 435 30.65 9.40 10.26
C ARG A 435 29.67 9.24 9.08
N LEU A 436 29.50 8.02 8.62
CA LEU A 436 28.50 7.73 7.60
C LEU A 436 27.10 8.02 8.17
N PRO A 437 26.26 8.79 7.45
CA PRO A 437 24.90 9.06 7.89
C PRO A 437 24.06 7.79 7.88
N THR A 438 23.18 7.64 8.87
CA THR A 438 22.14 6.61 8.92
C THR A 438 20.76 7.27 8.78
N ALA A 439 19.69 6.48 8.66
CA ALA A 439 18.34 7.03 8.65
C ALA A 439 18.11 7.96 9.86
N LEU A 440 18.43 7.49 11.07
CA LEU A 440 18.22 8.26 12.31
C LEU A 440 19.03 9.54 12.36
N SER A 441 20.34 9.49 12.07
CA SER A 441 21.18 10.69 12.10
C SER A 441 20.81 11.69 11.01
N SER A 442 20.33 11.22 9.86
CA SER A 442 19.87 12.08 8.76
C SER A 442 18.55 12.80 9.04
N LEU A 443 17.76 12.34 10.05
CA LEU A 443 16.53 13.00 10.47
C LEU A 443 16.74 14.12 11.50
N SER A 444 17.98 14.36 11.96
CA SER A 444 18.30 15.50 12.82
C SER A 444 18.01 16.83 12.11
N PRO A 445 17.34 17.81 12.76
CA PRO A 445 17.07 19.14 12.20
C PRO A 445 18.34 19.87 11.74
N SER A 446 19.50 19.58 12.34
CA SER A 446 20.79 20.17 11.98
C SER A 446 21.51 19.50 10.81
N SER A 447 20.95 18.40 10.26
CA SER A 447 21.61 17.70 9.15
C SER A 447 21.70 18.55 7.89
N SER A 448 22.72 18.30 7.05
CA SER A 448 22.90 18.96 5.76
C SER A 448 21.70 18.74 4.83
N GLY A 449 21.09 17.56 4.88
CA GLY A 449 19.89 17.26 4.09
C GLY A 449 18.75 18.24 4.37
N PHE A 450 18.44 18.54 5.64
CA PHE A 450 17.41 19.53 5.97
C PHE A 450 17.83 20.97 5.69
N ARG A 451 19.11 21.32 5.86
CA ARG A 451 19.60 22.66 5.46
C ARG A 451 19.38 22.91 3.97
N GLY A 452 19.58 21.89 3.13
CA GLY A 452 19.28 21.97 1.70
C GLY A 452 17.80 21.96 1.39
N LEU A 453 17.06 20.98 1.93
CA LEU A 453 15.63 20.78 1.68
C LEU A 453 14.79 22.00 2.07
N ASN A 454 15.13 22.68 3.18
CA ASN A 454 14.40 23.87 3.66
C ASN A 454 14.62 25.12 2.79
N GLN A 455 15.57 25.09 1.85
CA GLN A 455 15.73 26.13 0.85
C GLN A 455 14.89 25.88 -0.42
N LEU A 456 14.24 24.71 -0.52
CA LEU A 456 13.46 24.33 -1.69
C LEU A 456 11.99 24.67 -1.46
N PRO A 457 11.40 25.57 -2.28
CA PRO A 457 9.96 25.81 -2.23
C PRO A 457 9.21 24.61 -2.78
N LEU A 458 7.96 24.45 -2.37
CA LEU A 458 7.05 23.52 -3.03
C LEU A 458 6.76 24.00 -4.45
N PRO A 459 6.75 23.11 -5.46
CA PRO A 459 6.52 23.50 -6.83
C PRO A 459 5.06 23.91 -7.06
N GLY A 460 4.84 24.84 -7.98
CA GLY A 460 3.50 25.11 -8.52
C GLY A 460 2.98 23.95 -9.37
N GLY A 461 1.67 23.88 -9.53
CA GLY A 461 1.01 22.86 -10.37
C GLY A 461 0.74 21.52 -9.70
N ILE A 462 1.23 21.33 -8.48
CA ILE A 462 0.90 20.19 -7.60
C ILE A 462 0.09 20.70 -6.42
N SER A 463 -1.03 20.05 -6.10
CA SER A 463 -1.82 20.34 -4.90
C SER A 463 -1.26 19.59 -3.70
N PHE A 464 -0.94 20.30 -2.63
CA PHE A 464 -0.41 19.73 -1.40
C PHE A 464 -1.46 19.77 -0.28
N HIS A 465 -1.47 18.73 0.55
CA HIS A 465 -2.31 18.61 1.75
C HIS A 465 -1.44 18.11 2.92
N SER A 466 -1.79 18.51 4.14
CA SER A 466 -1.11 18.07 5.36
C SER A 466 -2.10 17.53 6.36
N ILE A 467 -1.82 16.36 6.95
CA ILE A 467 -2.55 15.77 8.07
C ILE A 467 -1.56 15.55 9.19
N MET A 468 -1.78 16.17 10.34
CA MET A 468 -0.86 16.14 11.48
C MET A 468 -1.52 15.55 12.70
N GLY A 469 -0.73 14.82 13.51
CA GLY A 469 -1.20 14.30 14.79
C GLY A 469 -0.93 15.29 15.92
N ASP A 470 -1.84 15.31 16.89
CA ASP A 470 -1.72 16.03 18.15
C ASP A 470 -2.09 15.10 19.32
N LYS A 471 -1.20 14.98 20.30
CA LYS A 471 -1.43 14.21 21.52
C LYS A 471 -2.10 15.01 22.63
N GLY A 472 -2.53 16.23 22.37
CA GLY A 472 -3.12 17.11 23.37
C GLY A 472 -2.08 17.79 24.29
N HIS A 473 -0.85 17.95 23.84
CA HIS A 473 0.21 18.66 24.55
C HIS A 473 0.40 20.06 23.97
N GLY A 474 -0.32 21.02 24.51
CA GLY A 474 -0.30 22.41 24.09
C GLY A 474 -1.12 22.66 22.81
N ASP A 475 -1.35 23.95 22.57
CA ASP A 475 -2.00 24.41 21.34
C ASP A 475 -0.96 24.55 20.22
N THR A 476 -1.42 24.62 18.99
CA THR A 476 -0.58 25.01 17.84
C THR A 476 0.05 26.39 18.09
N PRO A 477 1.39 26.57 17.92
CA PRO A 477 2.36 25.66 17.26
C PRO A 477 3.11 24.69 18.19
N GLU A 478 2.78 24.57 19.46
CA GLU A 478 3.44 23.73 20.46
C GLU A 478 3.01 22.26 20.42
N SER A 479 1.94 21.96 19.67
CA SER A 479 1.41 20.61 19.55
C SER A 479 2.40 19.62 18.89
N SER A 480 2.25 18.33 19.19
CA SER A 480 3.09 17.26 18.68
C SER A 480 2.34 15.93 18.70
N ASP A 481 2.61 15.08 17.70
CA ASP A 481 2.19 13.67 17.69
C ASP A 481 3.06 12.77 18.61
N GLY A 482 4.04 13.37 19.30
CA GLY A 482 5.01 12.72 20.17
C GLY A 482 6.32 12.32 19.48
N VAL A 483 6.43 12.48 18.17
CA VAL A 483 7.64 12.22 17.35
C VAL A 483 7.98 13.45 16.51
N VAL A 484 6.99 14.04 15.86
CA VAL A 484 7.15 15.21 14.99
C VAL A 484 6.32 16.35 15.57
N PRO A 485 6.96 17.45 15.99
CA PRO A 485 6.23 18.64 16.45
C PRO A 485 5.60 19.38 15.27
N TYR A 486 4.53 20.13 15.55
CA TYR A 486 3.79 20.92 14.56
C TYR A 486 4.71 21.79 13.71
N TRP A 487 5.64 22.56 14.30
CA TRP A 487 6.55 23.44 13.57
C TRP A 487 7.37 22.71 12.50
N SER A 488 7.60 21.41 12.66
CA SER A 488 8.33 20.59 11.69
C SER A 488 7.40 19.97 10.64
N SER A 489 6.17 19.63 11.02
CA SER A 489 5.19 19.01 10.12
C SER A 489 4.43 20.03 9.27
N HIS A 490 4.25 21.25 9.78
CA HIS A 490 3.64 22.36 9.05
C HIS A 490 4.48 22.77 7.85
N ILE A 491 3.84 22.90 6.69
CA ILE A 491 4.48 23.30 5.43
C ILE A 491 3.51 24.15 4.60
N GLU A 492 4.04 25.12 3.89
CA GLU A 492 3.28 26.00 2.99
C GLU A 492 3.93 26.09 1.60
N PRO A 493 3.12 26.31 0.53
CA PRO A 493 1.66 26.40 0.53
C PRO A 493 0.99 25.02 0.52
N VAL A 494 -0.13 24.87 1.22
CA VAL A 494 -0.97 23.67 1.15
C VAL A 494 -2.43 24.04 0.85
N GLU A 495 -3.16 23.17 0.15
CA GLU A 495 -4.57 23.35 -0.16
C GLU A 495 -5.46 23.06 1.08
N SER A 496 -5.06 22.14 1.94
CA SER A 496 -5.67 21.90 3.25
C SER A 496 -4.65 21.43 4.28
N GLU A 497 -4.88 21.81 5.53
CA GLU A 497 -4.15 21.33 6.71
C GLU A 497 -5.17 20.83 7.72
N LEU A 498 -4.99 19.60 8.21
CA LEU A 498 -5.85 18.99 9.23
C LEU A 498 -5.01 18.49 10.39
N ILE A 499 -5.32 18.95 11.60
CA ILE A 499 -4.75 18.45 12.85
C ILE A 499 -5.77 17.49 13.48
N ILE A 500 -5.34 16.27 13.82
CA ILE A 500 -6.19 15.23 14.39
C ILE A 500 -5.66 14.77 15.75
N PRO A 501 -6.53 14.32 16.67
CA PRO A 501 -6.13 13.85 18.01
C PRO A 501 -5.47 12.46 17.91
N ALA A 502 -4.26 12.41 17.36
CA ALA A 502 -3.54 11.18 17.07
C ALA A 502 -2.07 11.26 17.50
N ASN A 503 -1.49 10.09 17.78
CA ASN A 503 -0.05 9.92 17.86
C ASN A 503 0.56 9.87 16.44
N HIS A 504 1.87 9.58 16.35
CA HIS A 504 2.59 9.53 15.06
C HIS A 504 2.06 8.49 14.05
N ALA A 505 1.21 7.55 14.45
CA ALA A 505 0.56 6.58 13.55
C ALA A 505 -0.68 7.18 12.87
N VAL A 506 -0.58 8.39 12.37
CA VAL A 506 -1.65 9.16 11.71
C VAL A 506 -2.43 8.36 10.66
N PRO A 507 -1.82 7.55 9.77
CA PRO A 507 -2.57 6.78 8.78
C PRO A 507 -3.58 5.79 9.36
N ASN A 508 -3.42 5.38 10.63
CA ASN A 508 -4.32 4.43 11.28
C ASN A 508 -5.54 5.12 11.93
N HIS A 509 -5.56 6.46 11.95
CA HIS A 509 -6.63 7.19 12.60
C HIS A 509 -7.84 7.38 11.65
N PRO A 510 -9.09 7.21 12.12
CA PRO A 510 -10.28 7.34 11.29
C PRO A 510 -10.40 8.70 10.58
N TYR A 511 -10.05 9.79 11.24
CA TYR A 511 -10.10 11.12 10.64
C TYR A 511 -9.10 11.27 9.49
N ALA A 512 -7.94 10.61 9.55
CA ALA A 512 -7.00 10.61 8.43
C ALA A 512 -7.59 9.88 7.21
N ALA A 513 -8.24 8.74 7.41
CA ALA A 513 -8.91 8.01 6.33
C ALA A 513 -10.06 8.84 5.72
N THR A 514 -10.84 9.54 6.56
CA THR A 514 -11.91 10.44 6.12
C THR A 514 -11.36 11.59 5.29
N GLU A 515 -10.28 12.22 5.73
CA GLU A 515 -9.66 13.33 5.00
C GLU A 515 -9.02 12.87 3.69
N VAL A 516 -8.34 11.72 3.68
CA VAL A 516 -7.81 11.12 2.45
C VAL A 516 -8.95 10.84 1.46
N ARG A 517 -10.07 10.28 1.93
CA ARG A 517 -11.26 10.05 1.11
C ARG A 517 -11.77 11.36 0.48
N ARG A 518 -11.89 12.43 1.29
CA ARG A 518 -12.29 13.77 0.83
C ARG A 518 -11.34 14.31 -0.25
N ILE A 519 -10.03 14.22 0.00
CA ILE A 519 -9.00 14.72 -0.92
C ILE A 519 -9.01 13.97 -2.26
N LEU A 520 -9.15 12.65 -2.22
CA LEU A 520 -9.21 11.81 -3.43
C LEU A 520 -10.47 12.10 -4.25
N PHE A 521 -11.62 12.29 -3.59
CA PHE A 521 -12.85 12.65 -4.29
C PHE A 521 -12.75 14.05 -4.92
N LEU A 522 -12.22 15.04 -4.17
CA LEU A 522 -11.95 16.38 -4.66
C LEU A 522 -11.01 16.37 -5.88
N HIS A 523 -10.01 15.47 -5.88
CA HIS A 523 -9.09 15.31 -6.99
C HIS A 523 -9.82 14.93 -8.28
N LEU A 524 -10.71 13.94 -8.22
CA LEU A 524 -11.51 13.52 -9.38
C LEU A 524 -12.42 14.64 -9.91
N GLU A 525 -13.01 15.44 -9.02
CA GLU A 525 -13.85 16.57 -9.40
C GLU A 525 -13.04 17.66 -10.09
N LYS A 526 -11.91 18.06 -9.51
CA LYS A 526 -11.07 19.15 -10.04
C LYS A 526 -10.44 18.81 -11.39
N GLU A 527 -10.00 17.58 -11.55
CA GLU A 527 -9.35 17.14 -12.80
C GLU A 527 -10.35 16.62 -13.86
N GLY A 528 -11.66 16.68 -13.56
CA GLY A 528 -12.72 16.24 -14.48
C GLY A 528 -12.62 14.75 -14.83
N MET A 529 -12.13 13.93 -13.89
CA MET A 529 -11.89 12.50 -14.08
C MET A 529 -12.92 11.60 -13.38
N LEU A 530 -13.89 12.19 -12.69
CA LEU A 530 -14.95 11.42 -12.01
C LEU A 530 -15.77 10.66 -13.07
N ARG A 531 -15.59 9.36 -13.13
CA ARG A 531 -16.41 8.48 -13.94
C ARG A 531 -17.75 8.30 -13.23
N THR A 532 -18.79 8.89 -13.76
CA THR A 532 -20.16 8.64 -13.33
C THR A 532 -20.64 7.35 -13.98
N GLY A 533 -20.24 6.21 -13.41
CA GLY A 533 -20.84 4.93 -13.79
C GLY A 533 -22.36 4.96 -13.54
N LYS A 534 -23.11 4.05 -14.17
CA LYS A 534 -24.57 3.89 -14.02
C LYS A 534 -25.04 3.65 -12.57
N SER A 535 -24.14 3.60 -11.60
CA SER A 535 -24.41 3.51 -10.18
C SER A 535 -24.50 4.93 -9.59
N GLY A 536 -25.60 5.30 -8.96
CA GLY A 536 -25.86 6.61 -8.30
C GLY A 536 -24.90 7.00 -7.16
N GLY A 537 -23.69 6.42 -7.14
CA GLY A 537 -22.67 6.59 -6.10
C GLY A 537 -22.14 8.01 -5.94
N ALA A 538 -22.09 8.81 -7.01
CA ALA A 538 -21.63 10.21 -6.94
C ALA A 538 -22.57 11.07 -6.07
N ARG A 539 -23.87 10.79 -6.10
CA ARG A 539 -24.88 11.52 -5.31
C ARG A 539 -24.83 11.11 -3.82
N ALA A 540 -24.60 9.83 -3.54
CA ALA A 540 -24.43 9.32 -2.18
C ALA A 540 -23.11 9.78 -1.54
N ALA A 541 -22.03 9.92 -2.30
CA ALA A 541 -20.77 10.45 -1.83
C ALA A 541 -20.88 11.94 -1.45
N ARG A 542 -21.61 12.75 -2.22
CA ARG A 542 -21.93 14.15 -1.86
C ARG A 542 -22.79 14.26 -0.60
N GLN A 543 -23.82 13.43 -0.47
CA GLN A 543 -24.71 13.47 0.72
C GLN A 543 -24.01 13.01 2.01
N GLY A 544 -23.09 12.03 1.93
CA GLY A 544 -22.25 11.64 3.07
C GLY A 544 -21.23 12.71 3.48
N TYR A 545 -20.88 13.61 2.56
CA TYR A 545 -19.98 14.73 2.80
C TYR A 545 -20.68 15.88 3.56
N GLU A 546 -21.95 16.18 3.20
CA GLU A 546 -22.74 17.23 3.85
C GLU A 546 -23.27 16.82 5.23
N ALA A 547 -23.41 15.51 5.51
CA ALA A 547 -23.86 14.98 6.80
C ALA A 547 -22.74 14.75 7.83
N GLY A 548 -21.45 14.80 7.42
CA GLY A 548 -20.26 14.64 8.26
C GLY A 548 -19.64 15.97 8.71
N GLY A 549 -20.37 17.08 8.61
CA GLY A 549 -19.98 18.35 9.22
C GLY A 549 -19.84 18.18 10.73
N MET A 550 -18.67 18.53 11.25
CA MET A 550 -18.29 18.46 12.65
C MET A 550 -19.36 19.16 13.51
N ASP A 551 -20.04 18.41 14.37
CA ASP A 551 -20.58 18.86 15.65
C ASP A 551 -19.59 18.51 16.78
#